data_35ec90550ba8ea62ad8c209f85d77549
#
_entry.id   35ec90550ba8ea62ad8c209f85d77549
#
_cell.length_a   1.000
_cell.length_b   1.000
_cell.length_c   1.000
_cell.angle_alpha   90.00
_cell.angle_beta   90.00
_cell.angle_gamma   90.00
#
_symmetry.space_group_name_H-M   'P 1'
#
loop_
_entity.id
_entity.type
_entity.pdbx_description
1 polymer ?
#
loop_
_entity_poly.entity_id
_entity_poly.type
_entity_poly.pdbx_seq_one_letter_code
_entity_poly.pdbx_strand_id
1 'polypeptide(L)'
;MNNQINLFPNKNEQEKVDAEHQIQSRQKETDFDIREYPVEVIVDKFTAKLEGDRAELFIPDYQRELIWKDDQQARFIESILLNLPIPYLYVADVTGGEDDGRLEIVDGSQRIRTLVRFIKNSLVLDKLEILDKLNGFKFEDLPLPRQLRFKRKTLRMIELIE
;
A
#
# COMPACT_ATOMS: atom_id res chain seq x y z
N MET A 1 3.97 -45.22 -28.83
CA MET A 1 3.79 -43.88 -29.38
C MET A 1 3.01 -43.04 -28.39
N ASN A 2 3.70 -42.18 -27.62
CA ASN A 2 3.04 -41.27 -26.69
C ASN A 2 2.50 -40.10 -27.50
N ASN A 3 1.18 -40.10 -27.77
CA ASN A 3 0.49 -38.90 -28.20
C ASN A 3 0.30 -38.01 -26.95
N GLN A 4 1.30 -37.16 -26.67
CA GLN A 4 1.06 -36.02 -25.80
C GLN A 4 0.12 -35.07 -26.55
N ILE A 5 -1.13 -35.06 -26.11
CA ILE A 5 -2.09 -34.05 -26.53
C ILE A 5 -1.50 -32.72 -26.07
N ASN A 6 -1.06 -31.91 -27.03
CA ASN A 6 -0.63 -30.55 -26.73
C ASN A 6 -1.85 -29.74 -26.33
N LEU A 7 -2.05 -29.59 -25.02
CA LEU A 7 -3.18 -28.82 -24.44
C LEU A 7 -3.15 -27.32 -24.84
N PHE A 8 -1.99 -26.83 -25.29
CA PHE A 8 -1.80 -25.44 -25.69
C PHE A 8 -1.14 -25.36 -27.07
N PRO A 9 -1.93 -25.47 -28.16
CA PRO A 9 -1.41 -25.37 -29.51
C PRO A 9 -0.78 -23.98 -29.76
N ASN A 10 0.23 -23.96 -30.64
CA ASN A 10 0.85 -22.70 -31.05
C ASN A 10 -0.18 -21.76 -31.67
N LYS A 11 -0.08 -20.48 -31.32
CA LYS A 11 -0.93 -19.43 -31.84
C LYS A 11 -0.56 -19.07 -33.28
N ASN A 12 -1.56 -18.84 -34.12
CA ASN A 12 -1.33 -18.33 -35.47
C ASN A 12 -1.08 -16.81 -35.45
N GLU A 13 -0.65 -16.26 -36.59
CA GLU A 13 -0.30 -14.83 -36.66
C GLU A 13 -1.52 -13.92 -36.42
N GLN A 14 -2.71 -14.30 -36.83
CA GLN A 14 -3.92 -13.52 -36.59
C GLN A 14 -4.26 -13.45 -35.10
N GLU A 15 -4.17 -14.58 -34.39
CA GLU A 15 -4.38 -14.62 -32.92
C GLU A 15 -3.40 -13.71 -32.18
N LYS A 16 -2.15 -13.65 -32.63
CA LYS A 16 -1.13 -12.75 -32.05
C LYS A 16 -1.48 -11.28 -32.29
N VAL A 17 -1.88 -10.94 -33.50
CA VAL A 17 -2.32 -9.57 -33.84
C VAL A 17 -3.53 -9.15 -33.01
N ASP A 18 -4.51 -10.02 -32.89
CA ASP A 18 -5.74 -9.75 -32.12
C ASP A 18 -5.41 -9.57 -30.63
N ALA A 19 -4.51 -10.40 -30.08
CA ALA A 19 -4.06 -10.27 -28.70
C ALA A 19 -3.34 -8.94 -28.46
N GLU A 20 -2.44 -8.53 -29.37
CA GLU A 20 -1.74 -7.24 -29.26
C GLU A 20 -2.71 -6.06 -29.36
N HIS A 21 -3.68 -6.13 -30.25
CA HIS A 21 -4.72 -5.11 -30.35
C HIS A 21 -5.55 -4.99 -29.07
N GLN A 22 -5.87 -6.12 -28.45
CA GLN A 22 -6.56 -6.14 -27.16
C GLN A 22 -5.71 -5.53 -26.06
N ILE A 23 -4.43 -5.87 -25.99
CA ILE A 23 -3.49 -5.29 -25.02
C ILE A 23 -3.46 -3.77 -25.15
N GLN A 24 -3.23 -3.26 -26.36
CA GLN A 24 -3.14 -1.82 -26.61
C GLN A 24 -4.46 -1.08 -26.29
N SER A 25 -5.58 -1.69 -26.59
CA SER A 25 -6.91 -1.15 -26.28
C SER A 25 -7.12 -1.03 -24.78
N ARG A 26 -6.79 -2.10 -24.04
CA ARG A 26 -6.99 -2.15 -22.59
C ARG A 26 -5.99 -1.27 -21.82
N GLN A 27 -4.76 -1.11 -22.30
CA GLN A 27 -3.79 -0.19 -21.71
C GLN A 27 -4.28 1.26 -21.71
N LYS A 28 -5.06 1.65 -22.70
CA LYS A 28 -5.61 3.02 -22.80
C LYS A 28 -6.79 3.26 -21.85
N GLU A 29 -7.40 2.21 -21.34
CA GLU A 29 -8.57 2.30 -20.46
C GLU A 29 -8.17 2.53 -18.99
N THR A 30 -6.91 2.31 -18.65
CA THR A 30 -6.42 2.48 -17.27
C THR A 30 -5.57 3.74 -17.18
N ASP A 31 -6.05 4.70 -16.44
CA ASP A 31 -5.29 5.89 -16.09
C ASP A 31 -4.80 5.81 -14.64
N PHE A 32 -3.61 6.32 -14.38
CA PHE A 32 -3.04 6.32 -13.04
C PHE A 32 -1.98 7.41 -12.88
N ASP A 33 -1.86 7.91 -11.65
CA ASP A 33 -0.79 8.79 -11.22
C ASP A 33 0.10 8.10 -10.18
N ILE A 34 1.40 8.40 -10.20
CA ILE A 34 2.32 7.99 -9.14
C ILE A 34 2.61 9.19 -8.28
N ARG A 35 2.34 9.07 -6.99
CA ARG A 35 2.59 10.11 -6.01
C ARG A 35 3.49 9.60 -4.90
N GLU A 36 4.30 10.48 -4.35
CA GLU A 36 5.11 10.21 -3.17
C GLU A 36 4.58 11.03 -2.01
N TYR A 37 4.20 10.35 -0.93
CA TYR A 37 3.72 11.00 0.28
C TYR A 37 4.62 10.71 1.46
N PRO A 38 4.98 11.73 2.27
CA PRO A 38 5.58 11.49 3.57
C PRO A 38 4.69 10.62 4.47
N VAL A 39 5.31 9.81 5.31
CA VAL A 39 4.59 8.97 6.28
C VAL A 39 3.58 9.78 7.08
N GLU A 40 3.97 10.96 7.60
CA GLU A 40 3.07 11.83 8.37
C GLU A 40 1.84 12.28 7.58
N VAL A 41 1.96 12.50 6.28
CA VAL A 41 0.84 12.88 5.41
C VAL A 41 -0.10 11.70 5.19
N ILE A 42 0.43 10.49 4.99
CA ILE A 42 -0.38 9.28 4.84
C ILE A 42 -1.19 9.03 6.12
N VAL A 43 -0.52 9.13 7.28
CA VAL A 43 -1.17 8.97 8.59
C VAL A 43 -2.27 10.01 8.78
N ASP A 44 -2.00 11.26 8.42
CA ASP A 44 -2.98 12.34 8.54
C ASP A 44 -4.20 12.11 7.64
N LYS A 45 -3.99 11.76 6.37
CA LYS A 45 -5.08 11.44 5.43
C LYS A 45 -5.98 10.29 5.89
N PHE A 46 -5.41 9.34 6.62
CA PHE A 46 -6.15 8.18 7.13
C PHE A 46 -6.86 8.47 8.46
N THR A 47 -6.35 9.38 9.26
CA THR A 47 -6.85 9.63 10.62
C THR A 47 -7.63 10.95 10.77
N ALA A 48 -7.31 11.98 9.99
CA ALA A 48 -8.00 13.25 10.06
C ALA A 48 -9.43 13.14 9.52
N LYS A 49 -10.39 13.57 10.32
CA LYS A 49 -11.80 13.53 9.95
C LYS A 49 -12.18 14.75 9.14
N LEU A 50 -12.76 14.49 7.98
CA LEU A 50 -13.38 15.49 7.12
C LEU A 50 -14.86 15.65 7.50
N GLU A 51 -15.59 16.38 6.68
CA GLU A 51 -17.04 16.50 6.81
C GLU A 51 -17.71 15.13 6.87
N GLY A 52 -18.68 14.95 7.77
CA GLY A 52 -19.38 13.68 7.95
C GLY A 52 -18.60 12.60 8.71
N ASP A 53 -17.57 12.97 9.48
CA ASP A 53 -16.73 12.07 10.29
C ASP A 53 -15.97 11.03 9.47
N ARG A 54 -15.59 11.38 8.23
CA ARG A 54 -14.89 10.49 7.28
C ARG A 54 -13.49 10.98 6.99
N ALA A 55 -12.52 10.06 6.90
CA ALA A 55 -11.16 10.37 6.47
C ALA A 55 -11.05 10.41 4.93
N GLU A 56 -10.11 11.18 4.41
CA GLU A 56 -9.82 11.23 2.96
C GLU A 56 -9.38 9.87 2.42
N LEU A 57 -8.48 9.19 3.14
CA LEU A 57 -7.99 7.87 2.81
C LEU A 57 -8.70 6.83 3.68
N PHE A 58 -9.31 5.82 3.07
CA PHE A 58 -10.12 4.87 3.81
C PHE A 58 -10.03 3.44 3.27
N ILE A 59 -10.38 2.49 4.13
CA ILE A 59 -10.52 1.08 3.78
C ILE A 59 -11.99 0.81 3.50
N PRO A 60 -12.34 0.31 2.32
CA PRO A 60 -13.73 -0.01 2.00
C PRO A 60 -14.24 -1.20 2.82
N ASP A 61 -15.53 -1.19 3.15
CA ASP A 61 -16.17 -2.22 3.99
C ASP A 61 -16.13 -3.63 3.39
N TYR A 62 -16.03 -3.73 2.06
CA TYR A 62 -16.00 -5.04 1.38
C TYR A 62 -14.61 -5.69 1.40
N GLN A 63 -13.55 -4.98 1.81
CA GLN A 63 -12.23 -5.60 1.93
C GLN A 63 -12.19 -6.53 3.14
N ARG A 64 -11.94 -7.80 2.87
CA ARG A 64 -11.65 -8.81 3.89
C ARG A 64 -10.14 -9.01 3.94
N GLU A 65 -9.52 -8.47 4.96
CA GLU A 65 -8.07 -8.52 5.09
C GLU A 65 -7.63 -9.49 6.16
N LEU A 66 -6.52 -10.19 5.86
CA LEU A 66 -5.72 -10.84 6.90
C LEU A 66 -5.05 -9.74 7.72
N ILE A 67 -5.42 -9.64 8.99
CA ILE A 67 -4.82 -8.68 9.91
C ILE A 67 -3.39 -9.13 10.23
N TRP A 68 -2.43 -8.27 10.00
CA TRP A 68 -1.05 -8.50 10.39
C TRP A 68 -0.92 -8.63 11.90
N LYS A 69 -0.13 -9.61 12.33
CA LYS A 69 0.29 -9.74 13.72
C LYS A 69 1.30 -8.66 14.09
N ASP A 70 1.48 -8.42 15.37
CA ASP A 70 2.39 -7.39 15.89
C ASP A 70 3.83 -7.56 15.39
N ASP A 71 4.32 -8.80 15.28
CA ASP A 71 5.66 -9.08 14.75
C ASP A 71 5.81 -8.77 13.26
N GLN A 72 4.77 -8.98 12.46
CA GLN A 72 4.75 -8.58 11.05
C GLN A 72 4.76 -7.06 10.92
N GLN A 73 4.00 -6.37 11.75
CA GLN A 73 3.96 -4.91 11.80
C GLN A 73 5.33 -4.34 12.23
N ALA A 74 5.94 -4.89 13.25
CA ALA A 74 7.26 -4.49 13.71
C ALA A 74 8.33 -4.65 12.60
N ARG A 75 8.31 -5.76 11.87
CA ARG A 75 9.22 -5.99 10.73
C ARG A 75 9.02 -4.99 9.60
N PHE A 76 7.78 -4.58 9.35
CA PHE A 76 7.52 -3.54 8.36
C PHE A 76 8.14 -2.20 8.77
N ILE A 77 8.01 -1.81 10.04
CA ILE A 77 8.68 -0.61 10.56
C ILE A 77 10.20 -0.74 10.48
N GLU A 78 10.76 -1.89 10.81
CA GLU A 78 12.19 -2.16 10.66
C GLU A 78 12.65 -1.96 9.21
N SER A 79 11.88 -2.45 8.24
CA SER A 79 12.18 -2.29 6.82
C SER A 79 12.25 -0.81 6.41
N ILE A 80 11.34 0.01 6.91
CA ILE A 80 11.37 1.47 6.65
C ILE A 80 12.60 2.10 7.27
N LEU A 81 12.91 1.77 8.53
CA LEU A 81 14.08 2.31 9.23
C LEU A 81 15.40 1.92 8.56
N LEU A 82 15.44 0.75 7.95
CA LEU A 82 16.60 0.25 7.19
C LEU A 82 16.68 0.81 5.76
N ASN A 83 15.76 1.63 5.33
CA ASN A 83 15.65 2.13 3.95
C ASN A 83 15.49 1.03 2.90
N LEU A 84 14.90 -0.09 3.26
CA LEU A 84 14.59 -1.13 2.30
C LEU A 84 13.46 -0.70 1.37
N PRO A 85 13.44 -1.19 0.11
CA PRO A 85 12.35 -0.90 -0.81
C PRO A 85 11.00 -1.36 -0.25
N ILE A 86 10.02 -0.47 -0.26
CA ILE A 86 8.66 -0.76 0.19
C ILE A 86 7.78 -0.87 -1.05
N PRO A 87 6.96 -1.94 -1.17
CA PRO A 87 6.01 -2.06 -2.27
C PRO A 87 5.06 -0.87 -2.31
N TYR A 88 4.64 -0.47 -3.51
CA TYR A 88 3.72 0.64 -3.70
C TYR A 88 2.39 0.41 -3.00
N LEU A 89 1.84 1.47 -2.47
CA LEU A 89 0.43 1.52 -2.06
C LEU A 89 -0.43 1.75 -3.30
N TYR A 90 -1.61 1.15 -3.34
CA TYR A 90 -2.56 1.34 -4.43
C TYR A 90 -3.87 1.87 -3.87
N VAL A 91 -4.31 2.99 -4.42
CA VAL A 91 -5.58 3.62 -4.05
C VAL A 91 -6.37 3.93 -5.31
N ALA A 92 -7.68 4.05 -5.19
CA ALA A 92 -8.57 4.50 -6.25
C ALA A 92 -9.22 5.82 -5.84
N ASP A 93 -9.23 6.79 -6.75
CA ASP A 93 -10.01 8.01 -6.58
C ASP A 93 -11.48 7.67 -6.83
N VAL A 94 -12.30 7.85 -5.79
CA VAL A 94 -13.73 7.52 -5.88
C VAL A 94 -14.46 8.65 -6.59
N THR A 95 -15.20 8.30 -7.63
CA THR A 95 -16.02 9.24 -8.38
C THR A 95 -17.50 9.02 -8.10
N GLY A 96 -18.17 10.07 -7.69
CA GLY A 96 -19.61 10.07 -7.41
C GLY A 96 -19.97 9.45 -6.05
N GLY A 97 -21.20 9.70 -5.63
CA GLY A 97 -21.72 9.21 -4.35
C GLY A 97 -21.19 9.98 -3.14
N GLU A 98 -21.33 9.37 -1.96
CA GLU A 98 -20.94 9.98 -0.69
C GLU A 98 -19.42 10.06 -0.48
N ASP A 99 -18.67 9.21 -1.17
CA ASP A 99 -17.22 9.12 -1.06
C ASP A 99 -16.48 9.83 -2.20
N ASP A 100 -17.19 10.63 -2.99
CA ASP A 100 -16.62 11.36 -4.13
C ASP A 100 -15.38 12.18 -3.72
N GLY A 101 -14.27 11.98 -4.43
CA GLY A 101 -12.98 12.63 -4.19
C GLY A 101 -12.16 12.03 -3.05
N ARG A 102 -12.67 11.01 -2.37
CA ARG A 102 -11.90 10.27 -1.35
C ARG A 102 -11.08 9.17 -2.00
N LEU A 103 -10.04 8.74 -1.31
CA LEU A 103 -9.11 7.70 -1.78
C LEU A 103 -9.42 6.37 -1.09
N GLU A 104 -9.88 5.42 -1.87
CA GLU A 104 -10.16 4.05 -1.43
C GLU A 104 -8.89 3.20 -1.52
N ILE A 105 -8.50 2.55 -0.43
CA ILE A 105 -7.31 1.70 -0.42
C ILE A 105 -7.62 0.40 -1.15
N VAL A 106 -6.90 0.16 -2.25
CA VAL A 106 -6.98 -1.08 -3.03
C VAL A 106 -5.99 -2.12 -2.52
N ASP A 107 -4.76 -1.70 -2.22
CA ASP A 107 -3.72 -2.54 -1.63
C ASP A 107 -2.82 -1.74 -0.70
N GLY A 108 -2.48 -2.33 0.43
CA GLY A 108 -1.55 -1.73 1.40
C GLY A 108 -2.20 -1.26 2.71
N SER A 109 -3.43 -1.63 2.99
CA SER A 109 -4.13 -1.22 4.22
C SER A 109 -3.41 -1.65 5.50
N GLN A 110 -2.81 -2.85 5.54
CA GLN A 110 -2.05 -3.30 6.71
C GLN A 110 -0.79 -2.47 6.94
N ARG A 111 -0.13 -2.02 5.88
CA ARG A 111 1.00 -1.10 5.96
C ARG A 111 0.57 0.27 6.51
N ILE A 112 -0.53 0.81 6.02
CA ILE A 112 -1.07 2.08 6.50
C ILE A 112 -1.49 1.97 7.97
N ARG A 113 -2.22 0.93 8.36
CA ARG A 113 -2.60 0.69 9.75
C ARG A 113 -1.38 0.60 10.68
N THR A 114 -0.31 -0.04 10.21
CA THR A 114 0.94 -0.17 10.96
C THR A 114 1.61 1.19 11.17
N LEU A 115 1.67 2.02 10.13
CA LEU A 115 2.20 3.39 10.25
C LEU A 115 1.40 4.20 11.28
N VAL A 116 0.08 4.11 11.25
CA VAL A 116 -0.79 4.81 12.19
C VAL A 116 -0.54 4.34 13.62
N ARG A 117 -0.51 3.03 13.85
CA ARG A 117 -0.25 2.47 15.17
C ARG A 117 1.11 2.89 15.72
N PHE A 118 2.13 2.87 14.88
CA PHE A 118 3.49 3.23 15.30
C PHE A 118 3.58 4.72 15.65
N ILE A 119 3.14 5.60 14.77
CA ILE A 119 3.14 7.06 14.99
C ILE A 119 2.32 7.45 16.23
N LYS A 120 1.23 6.74 16.52
CA LYS A 120 0.36 6.98 17.68
C LYS A 120 0.83 6.27 18.95
N ASN A 121 2.03 5.69 18.99
CA ASN A 121 2.61 4.97 20.13
C ASN A 121 1.77 3.76 20.60
N SER A 122 1.04 3.13 19.69
CA SER A 122 0.22 1.94 19.97
C SER A 122 0.89 0.63 19.54
N LEU A 123 2.06 0.70 18.89
CA LEU A 123 2.84 -0.46 18.49
C LEU A 123 4.17 -0.45 19.22
N VAL A 124 4.44 -1.53 19.93
CA VAL A 124 5.76 -1.80 20.54
C VAL A 124 6.53 -2.70 19.58
N LEU A 125 7.73 -2.27 19.18
CA LEU A 125 8.61 -3.09 18.35
C LEU A 125 9.11 -4.28 19.15
N ASP A 126 9.00 -5.47 18.59
CA ASP A 126 9.45 -6.71 19.22
C ASP A 126 9.86 -7.74 18.17
N LYS A 127 10.68 -8.70 18.59
CA LYS A 127 11.19 -9.79 17.75
C LYS A 127 11.92 -9.31 16.49
N LEU A 128 12.52 -8.12 16.54
CA LEU A 128 13.39 -7.62 15.49
C LEU A 128 14.73 -8.35 15.54
N GLU A 129 15.19 -8.84 14.39
CA GLU A 129 16.45 -9.58 14.28
C GLU A 129 17.61 -8.67 13.87
N ILE A 130 17.37 -7.70 12.98
CA ILE A 130 18.41 -6.80 12.47
C ILE A 130 18.60 -5.62 13.42
N LEU A 131 17.53 -4.89 13.71
CA LEU A 131 17.55 -3.76 14.65
C LEU A 131 17.13 -4.21 16.05
N ASP A 132 17.80 -5.22 16.58
CA ASP A 132 17.46 -5.87 17.85
C ASP A 132 17.48 -4.91 19.05
N LYS A 133 18.25 -3.83 18.99
CA LYS A 133 18.29 -2.78 20.02
C LYS A 133 16.99 -1.99 20.14
N LEU A 134 16.13 -2.06 19.11
CA LEU A 134 14.82 -1.40 19.12
C LEU A 134 13.71 -2.27 19.73
N ASN A 135 14.00 -3.52 20.08
CA ASN A 135 13.00 -4.35 20.76
C ASN A 135 12.56 -3.70 22.07
N GLY A 136 11.26 -3.57 22.24
CA GLY A 136 10.64 -2.86 23.37
C GLY A 136 10.37 -1.37 23.13
N PHE A 137 10.79 -0.81 21.99
CA PHE A 137 10.60 0.60 21.66
C PHE A 137 9.22 0.87 21.07
N LYS A 138 8.64 1.98 21.48
CA LYS A 138 7.58 2.69 20.75
C LYS A 138 8.20 3.82 19.92
N PHE A 139 7.40 4.45 19.09
CA PHE A 139 7.85 5.60 18.29
C PHE A 139 8.42 6.73 19.16
N GLU A 140 7.76 7.05 20.27
CA GLU A 140 8.20 8.10 21.20
C GLU A 140 9.56 7.80 21.88
N ASP A 141 9.99 6.55 21.92
CA ASP A 141 11.27 6.15 22.50
C ASP A 141 12.46 6.36 21.54
N LEU A 142 12.18 6.61 20.25
CA LEU A 142 13.24 6.96 19.30
C LEU A 142 13.80 8.35 19.63
N PRO A 143 15.11 8.58 19.36
CA PRO A 143 15.66 9.94 19.43
C PRO A 143 14.86 10.90 18.56
N LEU A 144 14.64 12.13 19.03
CA LEU A 144 13.84 13.12 18.30
C LEU A 144 14.27 13.30 16.83
N PRO A 145 15.57 13.38 16.50
CA PRO A 145 15.96 13.47 15.07
C PRO A 145 15.49 12.27 14.25
N ARG A 146 15.46 11.07 14.84
CA ARG A 146 14.98 9.87 14.16
C ARG A 146 13.46 9.91 13.97
N GLN A 147 12.72 10.38 14.96
CA GLN A 147 11.28 10.58 14.84
C GLN A 147 10.95 11.53 13.68
N LEU A 148 11.65 12.66 13.59
CA LEU A 148 11.45 13.65 12.52
C LEU A 148 11.79 13.07 11.15
N ARG A 149 12.90 12.32 11.03
CA ARG A 149 13.29 11.66 9.77
C ARG A 149 12.31 10.57 9.37
N PHE A 150 11.78 9.80 10.31
CA PHE A 150 10.77 8.77 10.03
C PHE A 150 9.50 9.39 9.47
N LYS A 151 9.00 10.46 10.07
CA LYS A 151 7.80 11.17 9.61
C LYS A 151 7.93 11.71 8.18
N ARG A 152 9.14 12.11 7.78
CA ARG A 152 9.42 12.65 6.44
C ARG A 152 9.74 11.59 5.39
N LYS A 153 9.92 10.33 5.77
CA LYS A 153 10.11 9.26 4.79
C LYS A 153 8.92 9.17 3.86
N THR A 154 9.19 9.02 2.57
CA THR A 154 8.14 8.95 1.56
C THR A 154 7.83 7.50 1.17
N LEU A 155 6.56 7.22 0.95
CA LEU A 155 6.08 6.01 0.32
C LEU A 155 5.40 6.36 -1.00
N ARG A 156 5.60 5.51 -2.00
CA ARG A 156 4.96 5.68 -3.31
C ARG A 156 3.56 5.11 -3.29
N MET A 157 2.66 5.88 -3.87
CA MET A 157 1.24 5.54 -3.97
C MET A 157 0.83 5.65 -5.44
N ILE A 158 0.29 4.57 -5.98
CA ILE A 158 -0.35 4.58 -7.29
C ILE A 158 -1.81 4.91 -7.08
N GLU A 159 -2.22 6.03 -7.64
CA GLU A 159 -3.59 6.51 -7.61
C GLU A 159 -4.26 6.15 -8.93
N LEU A 160 -5.21 5.21 -8.87
CA LEU A 160 -6.00 4.78 -10.02
C LEU A 160 -7.11 5.80 -10.25
N ILE A 161 -7.24 6.24 -11.49
CA ILE A 161 -8.27 7.18 -11.92
C ILE A 161 -9.28 6.40 -12.76
N GLU A 162 -10.54 6.36 -12.32
CA GLU A 162 -11.63 5.72 -13.05
C GLU A 162 -12.34 6.71 -14.01
#